data_427fb52077ab16dd2b746f84315eb643
#
_entry.id   427fb52077ab16dd2b746f84315eb643
#
_cell.length_a   1.000
_cell.length_b   1.000
_cell.length_c   1.000
_cell.angle_alpha   90.00
_cell.angle_beta   90.00
_cell.angle_gamma   90.00
#
_symmetry.space_group_name_H-M   'P 1'
#
loop_
_entity.id
_entity.type
_entity.pdbx_description
1 polymer ?
#
loop_
_entity_poly.entity_id
_entity_poly.type
_entity_poly.pdbx_seq_one_letter_code
_entity_poly.pdbx_strand_id
1 'polypeptide(L)'
;VIAKSLELSTYWAQRSKKAFGQNPQKSLFGIVQGGLFNNLRKKSINDLTKIGFDGYAIGGLAVGETQKEMFSVLDYIKDDLPSDKPRYLMGVGTPTDILGAVKRGVDMFDCVLPTRSGRTGLAFTWNGRINIKNSKYQSDNTPLDNKTSNFDLNKYSKNYINHLFNTNEILASMILTLH
;
A
#
# COMPACT_ATOMS: atom_id res chain seq x y z
N VAL A 1 -26.28 2.97 -5.12
CA VAL A 1 -25.18 3.92 -5.40
C VAL A 1 -23.98 3.18 -5.97
N ILE A 2 -23.39 2.18 -5.27
CA ILE A 2 -22.15 1.48 -5.68
C ILE A 2 -22.26 0.80 -7.04
N ALA A 3 -23.38 0.09 -7.34
CA ALA A 3 -23.59 -0.57 -8.64
C ALA A 3 -23.58 0.44 -9.80
N LYS A 4 -24.26 1.58 -9.65
CA LYS A 4 -24.29 2.65 -10.67
C LYS A 4 -22.90 3.29 -10.84
N SER A 5 -22.15 3.49 -9.74
CA SER A 5 -20.76 3.96 -9.80
C SER A 5 -19.85 2.97 -10.53
N LEU A 6 -20.06 1.66 -10.32
CA LEU A 6 -19.32 0.62 -11.02
C LEU A 6 -19.54 0.64 -12.52
N GLU A 7 -20.79 0.80 -12.97
CA GLU A 7 -21.12 0.91 -14.40
C GLU A 7 -20.41 2.09 -15.05
N LEU A 8 -20.42 3.25 -14.37
CA LEU A 8 -19.71 4.43 -14.84
C LEU A 8 -18.19 4.20 -14.89
N SER A 9 -17.62 3.55 -13.90
CA SER A 9 -16.19 3.21 -13.87
C SER A 9 -15.81 2.28 -15.02
N THR A 10 -16.64 1.27 -15.33
CA THR A 10 -16.44 0.36 -16.46
C THR A 10 -16.50 1.10 -17.79
N TYR A 11 -17.45 2.00 -17.95
CA TYR A 11 -17.57 2.84 -19.15
C TYR A 11 -16.32 3.72 -19.35
N TRP A 12 -15.81 4.34 -18.30
CA TRP A 12 -14.57 5.11 -18.37
C TRP A 12 -13.35 4.24 -18.65
N ALA A 13 -13.29 3.02 -18.10
CA ALA A 13 -12.22 2.06 -18.39
C ALA A 13 -12.14 1.72 -19.90
N GLN A 14 -13.31 1.49 -20.54
CA GLN A 14 -13.39 1.26 -22.00
C GLN A 14 -12.88 2.47 -22.79
N ARG A 15 -13.32 3.67 -22.43
CA ARG A 15 -12.88 4.91 -23.08
C ARG A 15 -11.37 5.14 -22.92
N SER A 16 -10.85 4.92 -21.71
CA SER A 16 -9.44 5.05 -21.41
C SER A 16 -8.61 4.05 -22.22
N LYS A 17 -9.04 2.80 -22.30
CA LYS A 17 -8.35 1.77 -23.12
C LYS A 17 -8.34 2.15 -24.60
N LYS A 18 -9.45 2.63 -25.13
CA LYS A 18 -9.54 3.10 -26.52
C LYS A 18 -8.61 4.29 -26.78
N ALA A 19 -8.58 5.27 -25.88
CA ALA A 19 -7.73 6.45 -26.01
C ALA A 19 -6.23 6.15 -25.84
N PHE A 20 -5.90 5.20 -24.96
CA PHE A 20 -4.51 4.76 -24.74
C PHE A 20 -3.92 4.08 -25.97
N GLY A 21 -4.74 3.30 -26.70
CA GLY A 21 -4.30 2.56 -27.88
C GLY A 21 -3.26 1.49 -27.55
N GLN A 22 -2.33 1.29 -28.50
CA GLN A 22 -1.17 0.41 -28.29
C GLN A 22 0.07 1.25 -27.98
N ASN A 23 0.70 0.98 -26.86
CA ASN A 23 1.94 1.66 -26.46
C ASN A 23 2.88 0.65 -25.76
N PRO A 24 3.90 0.11 -26.47
CA PRO A 24 4.75 -0.93 -25.90
C PRO A 24 5.66 -0.44 -24.75
N GLN A 25 5.78 0.87 -24.57
CA GLN A 25 6.61 1.46 -23.51
C GLN A 25 5.82 1.81 -22.24
N LYS A 26 4.49 1.63 -22.25
CA LYS A 26 3.62 2.00 -21.14
C LYS A 26 2.57 0.90 -20.92
N SER A 27 2.18 0.71 -19.67
CA SER A 27 1.15 -0.22 -19.27
C SER A 27 -0.07 0.52 -18.75
N LEU A 28 -1.26 0.04 -19.09
CA LEU A 28 -2.53 0.55 -18.61
C LEU A 28 -3.20 -0.48 -17.70
N PHE A 29 -3.51 -0.10 -16.47
CA PHE A 29 -4.18 -0.95 -15.49
C PHE A 29 -5.68 -0.68 -15.44
N GLY A 30 -6.46 -1.77 -15.41
CA GLY A 30 -7.89 -1.71 -15.10
C GLY A 30 -8.12 -1.74 -13.60
N ILE A 31 -8.97 -0.82 -13.08
CA ILE A 31 -9.21 -0.72 -11.64
C ILE A 31 -10.49 -1.47 -11.28
N VAL A 32 -10.36 -2.58 -10.55
CA VAL A 32 -11.46 -3.37 -10.01
C VAL A 32 -12.12 -2.61 -8.87
N GLN A 33 -13.40 -2.33 -9.01
CA GLN A 33 -14.25 -1.63 -8.05
C GLN A 33 -15.36 -2.56 -7.53
N GLY A 34 -16.18 -2.09 -6.57
CA GLY A 34 -17.32 -2.84 -6.05
C GLY A 34 -17.49 -2.82 -4.53
N GLY A 35 -16.66 -2.03 -3.83
CA GLY A 35 -16.68 -1.93 -2.36
C GLY A 35 -16.43 -3.31 -1.71
N LEU A 36 -17.22 -3.64 -0.69
CA LEU A 36 -17.18 -4.94 -0.01
C LEU A 36 -18.16 -5.96 -0.60
N PHE A 37 -18.80 -5.65 -1.76
CA PHE A 37 -19.81 -6.52 -2.36
C PHE A 37 -19.18 -7.49 -3.37
N ASN A 38 -19.12 -8.75 -3.00
CA ASN A 38 -18.48 -9.81 -3.78
C ASN A 38 -19.01 -9.93 -5.21
N ASN A 39 -20.35 -9.87 -5.40
CA ASN A 39 -20.96 -9.93 -6.71
C ASN A 39 -20.58 -8.74 -7.61
N LEU A 40 -20.43 -7.54 -7.04
CA LEU A 40 -20.00 -6.36 -7.79
C LEU A 40 -18.51 -6.44 -8.13
N ARG A 41 -17.66 -6.95 -7.22
CA ARG A 41 -16.24 -7.22 -7.48
C ARG A 41 -16.06 -8.20 -8.65
N LYS A 42 -16.80 -9.31 -8.61
CA LYS A 42 -16.76 -10.31 -9.68
C LYS A 42 -17.24 -9.74 -11.03
N LYS A 43 -18.32 -8.96 -11.01
CA LYS A 43 -18.78 -8.23 -12.20
C LYS A 43 -17.71 -7.30 -12.75
N SER A 44 -17.07 -6.52 -11.88
CA SER A 44 -15.99 -5.60 -12.26
C SER A 44 -14.83 -6.34 -12.93
N ILE A 45 -14.36 -7.44 -12.33
CA ILE A 45 -13.27 -8.26 -12.89
C ILE A 45 -13.66 -8.78 -14.27
N ASN A 46 -14.83 -9.38 -14.41
CA ASN A 46 -15.30 -9.91 -15.68
C ASN A 46 -15.39 -8.85 -16.78
N ASP A 47 -15.90 -7.66 -16.46
CA ASP A 47 -16.03 -6.58 -17.42
C ASP A 47 -14.65 -6.03 -17.84
N LEU A 48 -13.75 -5.83 -16.88
CA LEU A 48 -12.39 -5.33 -17.14
C LEU A 48 -11.52 -6.36 -17.89
N THR A 49 -11.67 -7.63 -17.59
CA THR A 49 -10.94 -8.71 -18.29
C THR A 49 -11.36 -8.81 -19.76
N LYS A 50 -12.66 -8.59 -20.07
CA LYS A 50 -13.14 -8.52 -21.46
C LYS A 50 -12.58 -7.32 -22.23
N ILE A 51 -12.37 -6.18 -21.55
CA ILE A 51 -11.75 -4.99 -22.16
C ILE A 51 -10.26 -5.25 -22.42
N GLY A 52 -9.58 -5.98 -21.53
CA GLY A 52 -8.18 -6.36 -21.62
C GLY A 52 -7.22 -5.23 -21.21
N PHE A 53 -6.53 -5.43 -20.09
CA PHE A 53 -5.54 -4.50 -19.54
C PHE A 53 -4.19 -5.20 -19.34
N ASP A 54 -3.14 -4.40 -19.17
CA ASP A 54 -1.78 -4.92 -18.94
C ASP A 54 -1.59 -5.42 -17.50
N GLY A 55 -2.42 -4.94 -16.58
CA GLY A 55 -2.51 -5.35 -15.18
C GLY A 55 -3.84 -4.92 -14.56
N TYR A 56 -4.09 -5.38 -13.33
CA TYR A 56 -5.34 -5.10 -12.62
C TYR A 56 -5.07 -4.50 -11.26
N ALA A 57 -5.60 -3.31 -11.03
CA ALA A 57 -5.56 -2.65 -9.74
C ALA A 57 -6.81 -2.99 -8.92
N ILE A 58 -6.66 -3.14 -7.62
CA ILE A 58 -7.76 -3.38 -6.67
C ILE A 58 -7.99 -2.06 -5.94
N GLY A 59 -9.04 -1.35 -6.35
CA GLY A 59 -9.42 -0.07 -5.79
C GLY A 59 -10.60 -0.16 -4.82
N GLY A 60 -10.93 0.95 -4.17
CA GLY A 60 -12.05 1.04 -3.23
C GLY A 60 -11.87 0.19 -1.98
N LEU A 61 -10.63 -0.04 -1.58
CA LEU A 61 -10.18 -0.56 -0.29
C LEU A 61 -9.22 0.48 0.34
N ALA A 62 -8.89 0.35 1.62
CA ALA A 62 -8.13 1.34 2.40
C ALA A 62 -8.82 2.72 2.54
N VAL A 63 -10.17 2.72 2.54
CA VAL A 63 -11.01 3.94 2.64
C VAL A 63 -11.94 3.93 3.87
N GLY A 64 -11.68 3.05 4.84
CA GLY A 64 -12.43 2.97 6.10
C GLY A 64 -12.85 1.58 6.54
N GLU A 65 -12.66 0.56 5.70
CA GLU A 65 -12.86 -0.83 6.08
C GLU A 65 -11.75 -1.33 7.00
N THR A 66 -12.05 -2.40 7.72
CA THR A 66 -11.08 -3.11 8.57
C THR A 66 -10.13 -3.98 7.73
N GLN A 67 -8.94 -4.29 8.27
CA GLN A 67 -8.00 -5.24 7.67
C GLN A 67 -8.68 -6.59 7.35
N LYS A 68 -9.56 -7.07 8.24
CA LYS A 68 -10.30 -8.31 8.06
C LYS A 68 -11.20 -8.26 6.83
N GLU A 69 -11.92 -7.16 6.64
CA GLU A 69 -12.80 -6.96 5.48
C GLU A 69 -11.97 -6.87 4.19
N MET A 70 -10.89 -6.12 4.20
CA MET A 70 -9.95 -6.04 3.08
C MET A 70 -9.44 -7.44 2.69
N PHE A 71 -8.97 -8.23 3.63
CA PHE A 71 -8.49 -9.58 3.35
C PHE A 71 -9.60 -10.51 2.88
N SER A 72 -10.81 -10.38 3.39
CA SER A 72 -11.98 -11.15 2.91
C SER A 72 -12.28 -10.86 1.44
N VAL A 73 -12.21 -9.60 1.02
CA VAL A 73 -12.37 -9.23 -0.40
C VAL A 73 -11.26 -9.84 -1.24
N LEU A 74 -9.99 -9.74 -0.81
CA LEU A 74 -8.85 -10.30 -1.54
C LEU A 74 -8.98 -11.83 -1.67
N ASP A 75 -9.35 -12.53 -0.60
CA ASP A 75 -9.58 -13.99 -0.63
C ASP A 75 -10.67 -14.38 -1.63
N TYR A 76 -11.70 -13.55 -1.76
CA TYR A 76 -12.80 -13.81 -2.67
C TYR A 76 -12.43 -13.60 -4.15
N ILE A 77 -11.61 -12.58 -4.46
CA ILE A 77 -11.31 -12.18 -5.84
C ILE A 77 -10.02 -12.78 -6.42
N LYS A 78 -9.16 -13.36 -5.58
CA LYS A 78 -7.81 -13.80 -5.99
C LYS A 78 -7.80 -14.79 -7.15
N ASP A 79 -8.80 -15.66 -7.21
CA ASP A 79 -8.91 -16.71 -8.23
C ASP A 79 -9.64 -16.24 -9.50
N ASP A 80 -10.40 -15.14 -9.42
CA ASP A 80 -11.07 -14.52 -10.56
C ASP A 80 -10.13 -13.54 -11.34
N LEU A 81 -9.06 -13.07 -10.71
CA LEU A 81 -8.08 -12.20 -11.36
C LEU A 81 -7.09 -13.00 -12.22
N PRO A 82 -6.74 -12.53 -13.44
CA PRO A 82 -5.74 -13.18 -14.28
C PRO A 82 -4.42 -13.40 -13.53
N SER A 83 -3.90 -14.64 -13.59
CA SER A 83 -2.66 -15.04 -12.91
C SER A 83 -1.39 -14.60 -13.64
N ASP A 84 -1.52 -14.32 -14.94
CA ASP A 84 -0.45 -13.89 -15.83
C ASP A 84 -0.30 -12.35 -15.90
N LYS A 85 -1.07 -11.61 -15.10
CA LYS A 85 -1.07 -10.15 -15.07
C LYS A 85 -0.75 -9.62 -13.67
N PRO A 86 0.03 -8.53 -13.56
CA PRO A 86 0.33 -7.93 -12.27
C PRO A 86 -0.93 -7.40 -11.58
N ARG A 87 -0.97 -7.59 -10.27
CA ARG A 87 -2.07 -7.22 -9.37
C ARG A 87 -1.61 -6.15 -8.40
N TYR A 88 -2.27 -5.02 -8.44
CA TYR A 88 -1.88 -3.82 -7.69
C TYR A 88 -2.94 -3.46 -6.66
N LEU A 89 -2.61 -3.52 -5.37
CA LEU A 89 -3.49 -3.07 -4.28
C LEU A 89 -3.19 -1.61 -3.95
N MET A 90 -4.15 -0.73 -4.25
CA MET A 90 -4.00 0.71 -4.16
C MET A 90 -4.12 1.22 -2.72
N GLY A 91 -3.21 2.11 -2.33
CA GLY A 91 -3.27 2.85 -1.06
C GLY A 91 -2.94 2.03 0.19
N VAL A 92 -2.40 0.82 0.06
CA VAL A 92 -2.07 -0.10 1.16
C VAL A 92 -0.55 -0.26 1.27
N GLY A 93 0.05 -0.30 2.41
CA GLY A 93 -0.46 -0.14 3.77
C GLY A 93 0.58 -0.39 4.83
N THR A 94 0.17 -0.94 5.96
CA THR A 94 1.09 -1.37 7.01
C THR A 94 1.90 -2.60 6.61
N PRO A 95 3.04 -2.92 7.27
CA PRO A 95 3.79 -4.14 6.98
C PRO A 95 2.95 -5.42 7.03
N THR A 96 2.00 -5.51 7.97
CA THR A 96 1.09 -6.66 8.10
C THR A 96 0.06 -6.72 6.96
N ASP A 97 -0.40 -5.57 6.47
CA ASP A 97 -1.32 -5.51 5.33
C ASP A 97 -0.62 -5.98 4.06
N ILE A 98 0.61 -5.53 3.82
CA ILE A 98 1.42 -5.92 2.67
C ILE A 98 1.67 -7.44 2.68
N LEU A 99 2.15 -7.99 3.80
CA LEU A 99 2.38 -9.44 3.91
C LEU A 99 1.09 -10.24 3.69
N GLY A 100 -0.01 -9.80 4.31
CA GLY A 100 -1.29 -10.46 4.14
C GLY A 100 -1.83 -10.40 2.72
N ALA A 101 -1.60 -9.31 2.00
CA ALA A 101 -2.01 -9.12 0.61
C ALA A 101 -1.10 -9.91 -0.36
N VAL A 102 0.21 -9.94 -0.15
CA VAL A 102 1.16 -10.77 -0.93
C VAL A 102 0.79 -12.25 -0.83
N LYS A 103 0.45 -12.75 0.37
CA LYS A 103 -0.06 -14.11 0.56
C LYS A 103 -1.31 -14.41 -0.28
N ARG A 104 -2.04 -13.38 -0.71
CA ARG A 104 -3.26 -13.44 -1.53
C ARG A 104 -3.02 -13.13 -3.01
N GLY A 105 -1.75 -13.07 -3.42
CA GLY A 105 -1.34 -12.91 -4.81
C GLY A 105 -1.33 -11.46 -5.30
N VAL A 106 -1.14 -10.50 -4.42
CA VAL A 106 -0.91 -9.10 -4.80
C VAL A 106 0.59 -8.87 -5.03
N ASP A 107 0.93 -8.15 -6.10
CA ASP A 107 2.30 -7.94 -6.56
C ASP A 107 2.81 -6.52 -6.31
N MET A 108 1.91 -5.52 -6.33
CA MET A 108 2.27 -4.11 -6.30
C MET A 108 1.47 -3.35 -5.25
N PHE A 109 2.10 -2.33 -4.67
CA PHE A 109 1.52 -1.47 -3.64
C PHE A 109 1.97 -0.03 -3.81
N ASP A 110 1.15 0.91 -3.38
CA ASP A 110 1.53 2.27 -3.05
C ASP A 110 0.98 2.65 -1.68
N CYS A 111 1.71 3.43 -0.93
CA CYS A 111 1.19 3.96 0.33
C CYS A 111 1.99 5.19 0.78
N VAL A 112 1.28 6.17 1.32
CA VAL A 112 1.91 7.33 1.97
C VAL A 112 2.47 7.00 3.35
N LEU A 113 2.13 5.82 3.90
CA LEU A 113 2.40 5.49 5.30
C LEU A 113 3.89 5.55 5.68
N PRO A 114 4.84 5.01 4.89
CA PRO A 114 6.26 5.07 5.25
C PRO A 114 6.75 6.51 5.45
N THR A 115 6.51 7.36 4.45
CA THR A 115 6.96 8.77 4.49
C THR A 115 6.16 9.62 5.47
N ARG A 116 4.85 9.39 5.58
CA ARG A 116 4.01 10.06 6.58
C ARG A 116 4.44 9.70 8.00
N SER A 117 4.67 8.42 8.26
CA SER A 117 5.14 7.92 9.56
C SER A 117 6.49 8.53 9.93
N GLY A 118 7.45 8.52 9.02
CA GLY A 118 8.76 9.16 9.24
C GLY A 118 8.64 10.64 9.60
N ARG A 119 7.80 11.40 8.90
CA ARG A 119 7.55 12.82 9.20
C ARG A 119 6.82 13.05 10.53
N THR A 120 6.08 12.07 11.03
CA THR A 120 5.37 12.18 12.32
C THR A 120 6.11 11.55 13.49
N GLY A 121 7.30 11.03 13.25
CA GLY A 121 8.15 10.44 14.29
C GLY A 121 7.85 8.96 14.58
N LEU A 122 7.06 8.31 13.72
CA LEU A 122 6.71 6.89 13.85
C LEU A 122 7.62 6.04 12.96
N ALA A 123 8.18 4.97 13.51
CA ALA A 123 8.87 3.91 12.78
C ALA A 123 8.23 2.54 13.05
N PHE A 124 8.31 1.65 12.06
CA PHE A 124 7.96 0.25 12.19
C PHE A 124 9.23 -0.57 12.39
N THR A 125 9.32 -1.30 13.48
CA THR A 125 10.47 -2.16 13.80
C THR A 125 10.05 -3.60 13.98
N TRP A 126 11.00 -4.52 13.98
CA TRP A 126 10.72 -5.93 14.28
C TRP A 126 10.18 -6.17 15.69
N ASN A 127 10.34 -5.21 16.58
CA ASN A 127 9.82 -5.25 17.95
C ASN A 127 8.52 -4.43 18.11
N GLY A 128 7.92 -3.97 17.02
CA GLY A 128 6.69 -3.18 17.02
C GLY A 128 6.92 -1.71 16.62
N ARG A 129 5.91 -0.91 16.83
CA ARG A 129 5.94 0.53 16.47
C ARG A 129 6.70 1.34 17.52
N ILE A 130 7.55 2.25 17.06
CA ILE A 130 8.28 3.22 17.88
C ILE A 130 7.81 4.61 17.50
N ASN A 131 7.35 5.40 18.49
CA ASN A 131 7.20 6.84 18.32
C ASN A 131 8.42 7.53 18.95
N ILE A 132 9.33 8.00 18.09
CA ILE A 132 10.61 8.54 18.51
C ILE A 132 10.51 9.81 19.37
N LYS A 133 9.37 10.50 19.32
CA LYS A 133 9.09 11.69 20.15
C LYS A 133 9.03 11.39 21.66
N ASN A 134 8.83 10.13 22.02
CA ASN A 134 8.66 9.76 23.42
C ASN A 134 9.93 10.04 24.21
N SER A 135 9.80 10.70 25.37
CA SER A 135 10.90 11.09 26.26
C SER A 135 11.77 9.92 26.72
N LYS A 136 11.23 8.72 26.78
CA LYS A 136 12.00 7.51 27.12
C LYS A 136 13.20 7.25 26.19
N TYR A 137 13.19 7.84 24.99
CA TYR A 137 14.28 7.69 24.01
C TYR A 137 15.36 8.76 24.13
N GLN A 138 15.19 9.77 24.98
CA GLN A 138 16.17 10.85 25.15
C GLN A 138 17.55 10.38 25.63
N SER A 139 17.59 9.26 26.37
CA SER A 139 18.82 8.64 26.86
C SER A 139 19.08 7.22 26.33
N ASP A 140 18.32 6.79 25.32
CA ASP A 140 18.46 5.46 24.72
C ASP A 140 19.52 5.47 23.61
N ASN A 141 20.73 5.00 23.94
CA ASN A 141 21.87 4.93 23.03
C ASN A 141 21.82 3.73 22.06
N THR A 142 20.75 2.91 22.10
CA THR A 142 20.63 1.76 21.20
C THR A 142 20.11 2.19 19.82
N PRO A 143 20.42 1.44 18.75
CA PRO A 143 19.86 1.68 17.41
C PRO A 143 18.34 1.60 17.40
N LEU A 144 17.73 2.17 16.34
CA LEU A 144 16.28 2.11 16.16
C LEU A 144 15.76 0.68 16.11
N ASP A 145 16.46 -0.20 15.40
CA ASP A 145 16.16 -1.63 15.32
C ASP A 145 17.43 -2.45 15.05
N ASN A 146 17.77 -3.36 15.96
CA ASN A 146 18.96 -4.22 15.85
C ASN A 146 18.81 -5.31 14.77
N LYS A 147 17.61 -5.53 14.26
CA LYS A 147 17.30 -6.57 13.25
C LYS A 147 17.18 -6.05 11.83
N THR A 148 17.37 -4.74 11.63
CA THR A 148 17.34 -4.18 10.28
C THR A 148 18.53 -4.66 9.46
N SER A 149 18.30 -4.96 8.17
CA SER A 149 19.38 -5.26 7.22
C SER A 149 20.13 -4.02 6.74
N ASN A 150 19.62 -2.84 7.02
CA ASN A 150 20.27 -1.58 6.64
C ASN A 150 21.27 -1.15 7.72
N PHE A 151 22.50 -1.63 7.61
CA PHE A 151 23.58 -1.35 8.55
C PHE A 151 23.91 0.15 8.67
N ASP A 152 23.70 0.94 7.63
CA ASP A 152 23.96 2.38 7.67
C ASP A 152 23.00 3.12 8.61
N LEU A 153 21.83 2.61 8.85
CA LEU A 153 20.87 3.19 9.79
C LEU A 153 21.19 2.83 11.24
N ASN A 154 21.87 1.71 11.48
CA ASN A 154 22.25 1.25 12.83
C ASN A 154 23.31 2.11 13.52
N LYS A 155 23.98 2.99 12.78
CA LYS A 155 24.92 3.97 13.36
C LYS A 155 24.20 5.12 14.09
N TYR A 156 22.91 5.30 13.88
CA TYR A 156 22.11 6.32 14.54
C TYR A 156 21.35 5.73 15.74
N SER A 157 21.63 6.25 16.92
CA SER A 157 20.95 5.85 18.16
C SER A 157 19.57 6.52 18.27
N LYS A 158 18.67 5.92 19.06
CA LYS A 158 17.34 6.47 19.31
C LYS A 158 17.38 7.85 19.96
N ASN A 159 18.32 8.10 20.89
CA ASN A 159 18.45 9.42 21.50
C ASN A 159 18.88 10.48 20.47
N TYR A 160 19.79 10.15 19.55
CA TYR A 160 20.17 11.07 18.48
C TYR A 160 19.01 11.38 17.55
N ILE A 161 18.27 10.37 17.12
CA ILE A 161 17.07 10.57 16.26
C ILE A 161 15.98 11.34 17.02
N ASN A 162 15.77 11.08 18.32
CA ASN A 162 14.87 11.84 19.17
C ASN A 162 15.28 13.32 19.24
N HIS A 163 16.57 13.59 19.44
CA HIS A 163 17.10 14.95 19.45
C HIS A 163 16.84 15.66 18.12
N LEU A 164 17.23 15.07 17.00
CA LEU A 164 16.98 15.61 15.66
C LEU A 164 15.49 15.90 15.42
N PHE A 165 14.64 15.00 15.87
CA PHE A 165 13.19 15.17 15.69
C PHE A 165 12.66 16.35 16.51
N ASN A 166 13.09 16.51 17.75
CA ASN A 166 12.68 17.60 18.65
C ASN A 166 13.22 18.96 18.22
N THR A 167 14.35 18.99 17.52
CA THR A 167 14.94 20.22 16.93
C THR A 167 14.43 20.48 15.50
N ASN A 168 13.46 19.71 15.01
CA ASN A 168 12.88 19.79 13.67
C ASN A 168 13.88 19.62 12.53
N GLU A 169 14.94 18.83 12.75
CA GLU A 169 15.91 18.48 11.70
C GLU A 169 15.32 17.47 10.74
N ILE A 170 15.38 17.76 9.43
CA ILE A 170 14.83 16.91 8.37
C ILE A 170 15.47 15.52 8.33
N LEU A 171 16.71 15.41 8.79
CA LEU A 171 17.46 14.14 8.86
C LEU A 171 16.72 13.09 9.70
N ALA A 172 16.02 13.49 10.78
CA ALA A 172 15.21 12.56 11.56
C ALA A 172 14.15 11.87 10.70
N SER A 173 13.39 12.66 9.93
CA SER A 173 12.35 12.14 9.03
C SER A 173 12.93 11.28 7.91
N MET A 174 14.10 11.61 7.40
CA MET A 174 14.81 10.80 6.39
C MET A 174 15.21 9.43 6.95
N ILE A 175 15.85 9.41 8.13
CA ILE A 175 16.26 8.16 8.80
C ILE A 175 15.05 7.27 9.06
N LEU A 176 13.98 7.83 9.65
CA LEU A 176 12.75 7.09 9.96
C LEU A 176 12.03 6.56 8.71
N THR A 177 12.12 7.27 7.59
CA THR A 177 11.51 6.85 6.32
C THR A 177 12.31 5.75 5.65
N LEU A 178 13.64 5.85 5.68
CA LEU A 178 14.54 4.86 5.09
C LEU A 178 14.55 3.54 5.88
N HIS A 179 14.34 3.60 7.20
CA HIS A 179 14.20 2.45 8.08
C HIS A 179 12.94 1.65 7.77
#